data_9f0e1397d6f790e0b94e8514444aa8a2
#
_entry.id   9f0e1397d6f790e0b94e8514444aa8a2
#
_cell.length_a   1.000
_cell.length_b   1.000
_cell.length_c   1.000
_cell.angle_alpha   90.00
_cell.angle_beta   90.00
_cell.angle_gamma   90.00
#
_symmetry.space_group_name_H-M   'P 1'
#
loop_
_entity.id
_entity.type
_entity.pdbx_description
1 polymer ?
#
loop_
_entity_poly.entity_id
_entity_poly.type
_entity_poly.pdbx_seq_one_letter_code
_entity_poly.pdbx_strand_id
1 'polypeptide(L)' 'MQNTLKDLNNHLFAQLERLGDEEMTQEKLNVEVARSEVVVKIASTIIDNANTVLRAVKLKKEGLNANL' A
#
# COMPACT_ATOMS: atom_id res chain seq x y z
N MET A 1 4.33 8.33 -11.17
CA MET A 1 4.20 7.01 -10.53
C MET A 1 3.43 6.07 -11.44
N GLN A 2 3.94 4.92 -11.71
CA GLN A 2 3.18 3.88 -12.39
C GLN A 2 2.21 3.22 -11.40
N ASN A 3 1.12 2.69 -11.89
CA ASN A 3 0.02 2.20 -11.04
C ASN A 3 0.11 0.69 -10.80
N THR A 4 1.22 0.24 -10.25
CA THR A 4 1.42 -1.17 -9.90
C THR A 4 1.69 -1.35 -8.42
N LEU A 5 1.40 -2.55 -7.90
CA LEU A 5 1.73 -2.88 -6.51
C LEU A 5 3.24 -2.88 -6.26
N LYS A 6 4.03 -3.19 -7.29
CA LYS A 6 5.49 -3.09 -7.21
C LYS A 6 5.93 -1.65 -6.98
N ASP A 7 5.34 -0.70 -7.69
CA ASP A 7 5.64 0.72 -7.50
C ASP A 7 5.23 1.19 -6.11
N LEU A 8 4.08 0.74 -5.62
CA LEU A 8 3.64 1.03 -4.26
C LEU A 8 4.66 0.52 -3.24
N ASN A 9 5.12 -0.72 -3.39
CA ASN A 9 6.13 -1.28 -2.50
C ASN A 9 7.42 -0.46 -2.52
N ASN A 10 7.86 -0.02 -3.68
CA ASN A 10 9.06 0.81 -3.82
C ASN A 10 8.90 2.13 -3.07
N HIS A 11 7.73 2.75 -3.14
CA HIS A 11 7.43 3.98 -2.39
C HIS A 11 7.40 3.75 -0.88
N LEU A 12 6.85 2.63 -0.43
CA LEU A 12 6.81 2.27 0.98
C LEU A 12 8.22 2.04 1.54
N PHE A 13 9.08 1.34 0.81
CA PHE A 13 10.47 1.13 1.21
C PHE A 13 11.25 2.46 1.25
N ALA A 14 11.03 3.33 0.27
CA ALA A 14 11.66 4.65 0.27
C ALA A 14 11.23 5.48 1.50
N GLN A 15 9.96 5.40 1.88
CA GLN A 15 9.45 6.09 3.06
C GLN A 15 10.07 5.52 4.34
N LEU A 16 10.22 4.21 4.41
CA LEU A 16 10.87 3.54 5.53
C LEU A 16 12.33 3.98 5.69
N GLU A 17 13.05 4.11 4.58
CA GLU A 17 14.43 4.61 4.60
C GLU A 17 14.51 6.04 5.12
N ARG A 18 13.57 6.91 4.74
CA ARG A 18 13.52 8.28 5.26
C ARG A 18 13.31 8.32 6.76
N LEU A 19 12.46 7.46 7.29
CA LEU A 19 12.23 7.36 8.73
C LEU A 19 13.45 6.85 9.49
N GLY A 20 14.30 6.06 8.83
CA GLY A 20 15.51 5.51 9.42
C GLY A 20 16.72 6.43 9.37
N ASP A 21 16.58 7.64 8.84
CA ASP A 21 17.68 8.60 8.73
C ASP A 21 18.05 9.15 10.12
N GLU A 22 19.19 8.72 10.64
CA GLU A 22 19.67 9.10 11.98
C GLU A 22 20.09 10.57 12.07
N GLU A 23 20.38 11.21 10.95
CA GLU A 23 20.75 12.61 10.89
C GLU A 23 19.56 13.56 10.83
N MET A 24 18.37 13.02 10.78
CA MET A 24 17.14 13.81 10.68
C MET A 24 16.87 14.57 11.99
N THR A 25 16.53 15.86 11.87
CA THR A 25 16.11 16.65 13.02
C THR A 25 14.76 16.17 13.53
N GLN A 26 14.43 16.49 14.79
CA GLN A 26 13.13 16.13 15.37
C GLN A 26 11.98 16.74 14.58
N GLU A 27 12.12 17.99 14.11
CA GLU A 27 11.09 18.65 13.31
C GLU A 27 10.84 17.93 12.00
N LYS A 28 11.91 17.54 11.30
CA LYS A 28 11.80 16.78 10.05
C LYS A 28 11.23 15.39 10.30
N LEU A 29 11.62 14.76 11.40
CA LEU A 29 11.08 13.46 11.79
C LEU A 29 9.56 13.56 12.00
N ASN A 30 9.10 14.57 12.69
CA ASN A 30 7.67 14.78 12.93
C ASN A 30 6.90 14.93 11.62
N VAL A 31 7.45 15.67 10.66
CA VAL A 31 6.85 15.83 9.33
C VAL A 31 6.82 14.49 8.59
N GLU A 32 7.92 13.72 8.64
CA GLU A 32 7.98 12.41 7.97
C GLU A 32 7.05 11.38 8.61
N VAL A 33 6.88 11.42 9.93
CA VAL A 33 5.91 10.55 10.62
C VAL A 33 4.50 10.87 10.15
N ALA A 34 4.13 12.15 10.11
CA ALA A 34 2.81 12.57 9.64
C ALA A 34 2.58 12.16 8.18
N ARG A 35 3.59 12.34 7.33
CA ARG A 35 3.55 11.89 5.93
C ARG A 35 3.37 10.38 5.84
N SER A 36 4.10 9.63 6.66
CA SER A 36 4.04 8.17 6.69
C SER A 36 2.65 7.66 7.06
N GLU A 37 1.98 8.31 7.99
CA GLU A 37 0.61 7.95 8.37
C GLU A 37 -0.35 8.06 7.18
N VAL A 38 -0.22 9.13 6.39
CA VAL A 38 -1.02 9.33 5.18
C VAL A 38 -0.66 8.30 4.11
N VAL A 39 0.63 8.03 3.91
CA VAL A 39 1.10 7.04 2.94
C VAL A 39 0.56 5.65 3.28
N VAL A 40 0.62 5.25 4.56
CA VAL A 40 0.09 3.97 5.03
C VAL A 40 -1.42 3.88 4.77
N LYS A 41 -2.15 4.95 5.04
CA LYS A 41 -3.60 5.00 4.82
C LYS A 41 -3.95 4.79 3.35
N ILE A 42 -3.25 5.49 2.46
CA ILE A 42 -3.43 5.35 1.01
C ILE A 42 -3.06 3.94 0.56
N ALA A 43 -1.92 3.42 1.03
CA ALA A 43 -1.45 2.09 0.70
C ALA A 43 -2.44 1.02 1.15
N SER A 44 -2.98 1.13 2.36
CA SER A 44 -3.99 0.20 2.88
C SER A 44 -5.23 0.19 1.99
N THR A 45 -5.68 1.37 1.53
CA THR A 45 -6.84 1.48 0.64
C THR A 45 -6.58 0.79 -0.70
N ILE A 46 -5.39 0.98 -1.27
CA ILE A 46 -5.01 0.36 -2.54
C ILE A 46 -4.97 -1.18 -2.39
N ILE A 47 -4.39 -1.66 -1.31
CA ILE A 47 -4.30 -3.11 -1.04
C ILE A 47 -5.69 -3.69 -0.81
N ASP A 48 -6.54 -3.00 -0.06
CA ASP A 48 -7.92 -3.43 0.18
C ASP A 48 -8.71 -3.53 -1.14
N ASN A 49 -8.54 -2.55 -2.03
CA ASN A 49 -9.18 -2.58 -3.34
C ASN A 49 -8.67 -3.75 -4.18
N ALA A 50 -7.37 -4.01 -4.18
CA ALA A 50 -6.78 -5.14 -4.89
C ALA A 50 -7.33 -6.47 -4.37
N ASN A 51 -7.42 -6.62 -3.04
CA ASN A 51 -7.97 -7.80 -2.41
C ASN A 51 -9.46 -7.98 -2.72
N THR A 52 -10.21 -6.89 -2.78
CA THR A 52 -11.64 -6.92 -3.16
C THR A 52 -11.82 -7.42 -4.59
N VAL A 53 -10.99 -6.93 -5.53
CA VAL A 53 -11.03 -7.37 -6.92
C VAL A 53 -10.69 -8.86 -7.02
N LEU A 54 -9.65 -9.32 -6.34
CA LEU A 54 -9.26 -10.74 -6.33
C LEU A 54 -10.37 -11.61 -5.76
N ARG A 55 -11.02 -11.16 -4.69
CA ARG A 55 -12.14 -11.89 -4.08
C ARG A 55 -13.32 -11.99 -5.04
N ALA A 56 -13.64 -10.90 -5.73
CA ALA A 56 -14.72 -10.89 -6.73
C ALA A 56 -14.44 -11.84 -7.90
N VAL A 57 -13.20 -11.85 -8.39
CA VAL A 57 -12.77 -12.76 -9.45
C VAL A 57 -12.87 -14.21 -8.99
N LYS A 58 -12.40 -14.50 -7.76
CA LYS A 58 -12.46 -15.83 -7.18
C LYS A 58 -13.92 -16.32 -7.03
N LEU A 59 -14.80 -15.47 -6.50
CA LEU A 59 -16.21 -15.82 -6.33
C LEU A 59 -16.90 -16.07 -7.68
N LYS A 60 -16.60 -15.28 -8.68
CA LYS A 60 -17.12 -15.47 -10.04
C LYS A 60 -16.68 -16.81 -10.60
N LYS A 61 -15.41 -17.17 -10.44
CA LYS A 61 -14.85 -18.43 -10.89
C LYS A 61 -15.49 -19.63 -10.17
N GLU A 62 -15.67 -19.52 -8.84
CA GLU A 62 -16.34 -20.56 -8.04
C GLU A 62 -17.80 -20.71 -8.43
N GLY A 63 -18.50 -19.59 -8.67
CA GLY A 63 -19.88 -19.60 -9.16
C GLY A 63 -20.04 -20.32 -10.48
N LEU A 64 -19.12 -20.09 -11.44
CA LEU A 64 -19.12 -20.78 -12.71
C LEU A 64 -18.88 -22.28 -12.52
N ASN A 65 -17.99 -22.67 -11.62
CA ASN A 65 -17.71 -24.08 -11.32
C ASN A 65 -18.92 -24.76 -10.65
N ALA A 66 -19.63 -24.03 -9.80
CA ALA A 66 -20.79 -24.55 -9.09
C ALA A 66 -21.98 -24.83 -10.02
N ASN A 67 -22.05 -24.18 -11.17
CA ASN A 67 -23.10 -24.36 -12.16
C ASN A 67 -22.82 -25.50 -13.15
N LEU A 68 -21.70 -26.12 -13.05
CA LEU A 68 -21.33 -27.27 -13.87
C LEU A 68 -21.69 -28.56 -13.17
#